data_befae97dfeb1aa24f658abc64463c3dc
#
_entry.id   befae97dfeb1aa24f658abc64463c3dc
#
_cell.length_a   1.000
_cell.length_b   1.000
_cell.length_c   1.000
_cell.angle_alpha   90.00
_cell.angle_beta   90.00
_cell.angle_gamma   90.00
#
_symmetry.space_group_name_H-M   'P 1'
#
loop_
_entity.id
_entity.type
_entity.pdbx_description
1 polymer ?
#
loop_
_entity_poly.entity_id
_entity_poly.type
_entity_poly.pdbx_seq_one_letter_code
_entity_poly.pdbx_strand_id
1 'polypeptide(L)'
;YIGFAREEPDLYRLLFLTRAQGQGWSAMQSMKHLQALVRPTLMEIYQITELEADLYFRDLWFVVHSLSTLIVTGDCPYSDQEIGQVLTGVSISICKSIKEITGFAAGTFDRDAAFRALVGKGPRVQEDD
;
A
#
# COMPACT_ATOMS: atom_id res chain seq x y z
N TYR A 1 3.60 -17.07 4.71
CA TYR A 1 2.35 -16.29 4.83
C TYR A 1 1.71 -16.35 6.21
N ILE A 2 1.96 -17.39 6.98
CA ILE A 2 1.36 -17.50 8.30
C ILE A 2 1.76 -16.33 9.20
N GLY A 3 3.03 -15.98 9.23
CA GLY A 3 3.52 -14.84 10.00
C GLY A 3 2.96 -13.52 9.47
N PHE A 4 2.96 -13.36 8.15
CA PHE A 4 2.41 -12.17 7.52
C PHE A 4 0.92 -12.02 7.80
N ALA A 5 0.14 -13.10 7.64
CA ALA A 5 -1.30 -13.08 7.89
C ALA A 5 -1.62 -12.75 9.35
N ARG A 6 -0.75 -13.15 10.28
CA ARG A 6 -0.95 -12.91 11.70
C ARG A 6 -0.65 -11.48 12.10
N GLU A 7 0.37 -10.87 11.47
CA GLU A 7 0.79 -9.50 11.77
C GLU A 7 -0.01 -8.45 10.99
N GLU A 8 -0.37 -8.77 9.74
CA GLU A 8 -1.05 -7.84 8.84
C GLU A 8 -2.19 -8.56 8.11
N PRO A 9 -3.27 -8.94 8.81
CA PRO A 9 -4.32 -9.75 8.19
C PRO A 9 -5.02 -9.04 7.03
N ASP A 10 -5.13 -7.71 7.07
CA ASP A 10 -5.78 -6.96 5.99
C ASP A 10 -4.93 -6.97 4.72
N LEU A 11 -3.61 -6.83 4.86
CA LEU A 11 -2.68 -6.88 3.73
C LEU A 11 -2.62 -8.29 3.15
N TYR A 12 -2.62 -9.31 4.02
CA TYR A 12 -2.66 -10.69 3.57
C TYR A 12 -3.94 -10.97 2.76
N ARG A 13 -5.07 -10.49 3.26
CA ARG A 13 -6.35 -10.65 2.57
C ARG A 13 -6.32 -9.97 1.20
N LEU A 14 -5.75 -8.77 1.12
CA LEU A 14 -5.62 -8.06 -0.15
C LEU A 14 -4.79 -8.86 -1.15
N LEU A 15 -3.66 -9.38 -0.72
CA LEU A 15 -2.80 -10.21 -1.56
C LEU A 15 -3.53 -11.45 -2.05
N PHE A 16 -4.25 -12.12 -1.15
CA PHE A 16 -5.01 -13.31 -1.49
C PHE A 16 -6.13 -13.00 -2.49
N LEU A 17 -6.90 -11.93 -2.25
CA LEU A 17 -7.98 -11.54 -3.13
C LEU A 17 -7.48 -11.12 -4.51
N THR A 18 -6.35 -10.41 -4.56
CA THR A 18 -5.75 -10.02 -5.83
C THR A 18 -5.39 -11.24 -6.67
N ARG A 19 -4.86 -12.28 -6.04
CA ARG A 19 -4.51 -13.51 -6.74
C ARG A 19 -5.72 -14.34 -7.14
N ALA A 20 -6.78 -14.34 -6.33
CA ALA A 20 -7.97 -15.12 -6.57
C ALA A 20 -8.84 -14.54 -7.68
N GLN A 21 -8.74 -13.24 -7.95
CA GLN A 21 -9.60 -12.52 -8.89
C GLN A 21 -9.08 -12.52 -10.33
N GLY A 22 -8.18 -13.44 -10.69
CA GLY A 22 -7.51 -13.35 -11.97
C GLY A 22 -8.26 -13.83 -13.20
N GLN A 23 -9.34 -14.56 -13.04
CA GLN A 23 -9.97 -15.29 -14.15
C GLN A 23 -10.97 -14.40 -14.90
N GLY A 24 -10.69 -14.18 -16.20
CA GLY A 24 -11.60 -13.48 -17.08
C GLY A 24 -11.64 -11.95 -16.93
N TRP A 25 -10.88 -11.40 -15.99
CA TRP A 25 -10.83 -9.96 -15.75
C TRP A 25 -9.44 -9.41 -16.07
N SER A 26 -9.39 -8.19 -16.60
CA SER A 26 -8.12 -7.49 -16.69
C SER A 26 -7.66 -7.12 -15.27
N ALA A 27 -6.36 -6.84 -15.12
CA ALA A 27 -5.81 -6.41 -13.85
C ALA A 27 -6.52 -5.15 -13.34
N MET A 28 -6.81 -4.21 -14.24
CA MET A 28 -7.46 -2.97 -13.87
C MET A 28 -8.93 -3.19 -13.44
N GLN A 29 -9.63 -4.10 -14.09
CA GLN A 29 -10.99 -4.46 -13.66
C GLN A 29 -10.99 -5.05 -12.26
N SER A 30 -10.04 -5.92 -11.96
CA SER A 30 -9.87 -6.50 -10.63
C SER A 30 -9.59 -5.41 -9.60
N MET A 31 -8.70 -4.48 -9.92
CA MET A 31 -8.36 -3.38 -9.03
C MET A 31 -9.60 -2.53 -8.71
N LYS A 32 -10.36 -2.14 -9.73
CA LYS A 32 -11.55 -1.31 -9.54
C LYS A 32 -12.61 -2.01 -8.71
N HIS A 33 -12.81 -3.30 -8.95
CA HIS A 33 -13.78 -4.08 -8.20
C HIS A 33 -13.40 -4.16 -6.72
N LEU A 34 -12.16 -4.52 -6.43
CA LEU A 34 -11.68 -4.64 -5.06
C LEU A 34 -11.66 -3.28 -4.35
N GLN A 35 -11.29 -2.22 -5.06
CA GLN A 35 -11.29 -0.87 -4.52
C GLN A 35 -12.69 -0.49 -4.00
N ALA A 36 -13.71 -0.71 -4.81
CA ALA A 36 -15.08 -0.41 -4.42
C ALA A 36 -15.51 -1.26 -3.22
N LEU A 37 -15.08 -2.52 -3.21
CA LEU A 37 -15.47 -3.46 -2.16
C LEU A 37 -14.86 -3.10 -0.80
N VAL A 38 -13.60 -2.70 -0.76
CA VAL A 38 -12.88 -2.45 0.49
C VAL A 38 -12.93 -0.99 0.95
N ARG A 39 -13.38 -0.08 0.10
CA ARG A 39 -13.41 1.37 0.41
C ARG A 39 -14.06 1.70 1.75
N PRO A 40 -15.28 1.22 2.05
CA PRO A 40 -15.91 1.59 3.32
C PRO A 40 -15.10 1.13 4.53
N THR A 41 -14.51 -0.05 4.45
CA THR A 41 -13.69 -0.60 5.52
C THR A 41 -12.44 0.23 5.76
N LEU A 42 -11.77 0.65 4.68
CA LEU A 42 -10.56 1.48 4.79
C LEU A 42 -10.88 2.84 5.38
N MET A 43 -11.99 3.44 4.97
CA MET A 43 -12.42 4.73 5.51
C MET A 43 -12.64 4.64 7.02
N GLU A 44 -13.24 3.55 7.47
CA GLU A 44 -13.53 3.35 8.88
C GLU A 44 -12.26 3.06 9.69
N ILE A 45 -11.44 2.13 9.23
CA ILE A 45 -10.24 1.70 9.98
C ILE A 45 -9.25 2.85 10.11
N TYR A 46 -8.98 3.55 9.02
CA TYR A 46 -7.92 4.56 8.99
C TYR A 46 -8.44 5.98 9.22
N GLN A 47 -9.75 6.15 9.35
CA GLN A 47 -10.37 7.48 9.53
C GLN A 47 -9.94 8.44 8.43
N ILE A 48 -10.18 8.04 7.19
CA ILE A 48 -9.79 8.79 5.99
C ILE A 48 -11.01 8.97 5.08
N THR A 49 -10.90 9.91 4.15
CA THR A 49 -11.97 10.21 3.20
C THR A 49 -12.04 9.15 2.10
N GLU A 50 -13.12 9.20 1.32
CA GLU A 50 -13.28 8.31 0.17
C GLU A 50 -12.12 8.45 -0.81
N LEU A 51 -11.75 9.69 -1.16
CA LEU A 51 -10.64 9.95 -2.07
C LEU A 51 -9.32 9.40 -1.53
N GLU A 52 -9.09 9.59 -0.24
CA GLU A 52 -7.89 9.08 0.42
C GLU A 52 -7.86 7.55 0.46
N ALA A 53 -9.01 6.93 0.70
CA ALA A 53 -9.11 5.47 0.69
C ALA A 53 -8.83 4.91 -0.70
N ASP A 54 -9.33 5.56 -1.73
CA ASP A 54 -9.11 5.14 -3.11
C ASP A 54 -7.64 5.26 -3.51
N LEU A 55 -6.98 6.33 -3.10
CA LEU A 55 -5.54 6.50 -3.35
C LEU A 55 -4.74 5.44 -2.60
N TYR A 56 -5.05 5.24 -1.33
CA TYR A 56 -4.38 4.22 -0.51
C TYR A 56 -4.47 2.85 -1.16
N PHE A 57 -5.67 2.45 -1.54
CA PHE A 57 -5.88 1.15 -2.16
C PHE A 57 -5.15 1.01 -3.49
N ARG A 58 -5.28 2.01 -4.35
CA ARG A 58 -4.64 1.98 -5.67
C ARG A 58 -3.14 1.79 -5.57
N ASP A 59 -2.49 2.60 -4.75
CA ASP A 59 -1.04 2.57 -4.64
C ASP A 59 -0.55 1.28 -4.00
N LEU A 60 -1.22 0.83 -2.96
CA LEU A 60 -0.90 -0.45 -2.34
C LEU A 60 -1.14 -1.61 -3.29
N TRP A 61 -2.23 -1.54 -4.08
CA TRP A 61 -2.54 -2.59 -5.04
C TRP A 61 -1.45 -2.74 -6.11
N PHE A 62 -0.88 -1.64 -6.56
CA PHE A 62 0.22 -1.72 -7.53
C PHE A 62 1.39 -2.52 -6.96
N VAL A 63 1.71 -2.32 -5.70
CA VAL A 63 2.79 -3.07 -5.04
C VAL A 63 2.39 -4.55 -4.90
N VAL A 64 1.18 -4.81 -4.42
CA VAL A 64 0.68 -6.18 -4.24
C VAL A 64 0.64 -6.92 -5.56
N HIS A 65 0.16 -6.28 -6.62
CA HIS A 65 0.09 -6.89 -7.94
C HIS A 65 1.47 -7.25 -8.47
N SER A 66 2.43 -6.34 -8.33
CA SER A 66 3.81 -6.60 -8.75
C SER A 66 4.42 -7.77 -7.99
N LEU A 67 4.23 -7.81 -6.68
CA LEU A 67 4.73 -8.90 -5.85
C LEU A 67 4.08 -10.23 -6.24
N SER A 68 2.76 -10.22 -6.46
CA SER A 68 2.03 -11.41 -6.86
C SER A 68 2.56 -11.96 -8.19
N THR A 69 2.83 -11.07 -9.15
CA THR A 69 3.38 -11.46 -10.44
C THR A 69 4.76 -12.12 -10.27
N LEU A 70 5.62 -11.52 -9.45
CA LEU A 70 6.95 -12.06 -9.19
C LEU A 70 6.89 -13.42 -8.52
N ILE A 71 5.95 -13.60 -7.59
CA ILE A 71 5.77 -14.88 -6.90
C ILE A 71 5.31 -15.96 -7.88
N VAL A 72 4.31 -15.64 -8.70
CA VAL A 72 3.74 -16.60 -9.65
C VAL A 72 4.76 -17.01 -10.70
N THR A 73 5.59 -16.08 -11.16
CA THR A 73 6.62 -16.38 -12.16
C THR A 73 7.87 -17.04 -11.57
N GLY A 74 7.94 -17.17 -10.25
CA GLY A 74 9.09 -17.77 -9.58
C GLY A 74 10.29 -16.85 -9.48
N ASP A 75 10.12 -15.56 -9.76
CA ASP A 75 11.22 -14.58 -9.77
C ASP A 75 11.34 -13.78 -8.48
N CYS A 76 10.53 -14.07 -7.46
CA CYS A 76 10.56 -13.33 -6.22
C CYS A 76 11.65 -13.88 -5.30
N PRO A 77 12.73 -13.11 -5.06
CA PRO A 77 13.82 -13.59 -4.21
C PRO A 77 13.57 -13.37 -2.73
N TYR A 78 12.45 -12.74 -2.39
CA TYR A 78 12.18 -12.29 -1.02
C TYR A 78 11.41 -13.31 -0.23
N SER A 79 11.74 -13.44 1.05
CA SER A 79 11.00 -14.27 1.99
C SER A 79 9.63 -13.67 2.30
N ASP A 80 8.75 -14.46 2.89
CA ASP A 80 7.43 -13.98 3.33
C ASP A 80 7.57 -12.83 4.33
N GLN A 81 8.56 -12.91 5.20
CA GLN A 81 8.83 -11.83 6.17
C GLN A 81 9.23 -10.54 5.47
N GLU A 82 10.10 -10.64 4.48
CA GLU A 82 10.54 -9.48 3.70
C GLU A 82 9.39 -8.87 2.91
N ILE A 83 8.54 -9.70 2.32
CA ILE A 83 7.33 -9.23 1.62
C ILE A 83 6.41 -8.49 2.59
N GLY A 84 6.21 -9.05 3.79
CA GLY A 84 5.43 -8.39 4.83
C GLY A 84 5.99 -7.03 5.21
N GLN A 85 7.32 -6.91 5.30
CA GLN A 85 7.97 -5.63 5.60
C GLN A 85 7.75 -4.60 4.49
N VAL A 86 7.81 -5.03 3.23
CA VAL A 86 7.55 -4.13 2.11
C VAL A 86 6.12 -3.61 2.17
N LEU A 87 5.15 -4.50 2.34
CA LEU A 87 3.74 -4.10 2.37
C LEU A 87 3.43 -3.20 3.56
N THR A 88 3.96 -3.53 4.73
CA THR A 88 3.78 -2.71 5.93
C THR A 88 4.39 -1.33 5.73
N GLY A 89 5.62 -1.27 5.19
CA GLY A 89 6.30 0.00 4.94
C GLY A 89 5.54 0.88 3.96
N VAL A 90 5.06 0.30 2.87
CA VAL A 90 4.27 1.05 1.87
C VAL A 90 2.97 1.54 2.49
N SER A 91 2.26 0.67 3.21
CA SER A 91 1.00 1.02 3.86
C SER A 91 1.17 2.19 4.83
N ILE A 92 2.15 2.11 5.71
CA ILE A 92 2.44 3.18 6.68
C ILE A 92 2.81 4.47 5.96
N SER A 93 3.65 4.39 4.94
CA SER A 93 4.09 5.56 4.19
C SER A 93 2.94 6.28 3.51
N ILE A 94 2.01 5.55 2.91
CA ILE A 94 0.84 6.14 2.26
C ILE A 94 -0.06 6.79 3.31
N CYS A 95 -0.37 6.09 4.39
CA CYS A 95 -1.22 6.62 5.46
C CYS A 95 -0.60 7.87 6.08
N LYS A 96 0.69 7.86 6.32
CA LYS A 96 1.40 9.00 6.89
C LYS A 96 1.32 10.21 5.96
N SER A 97 1.54 10.00 4.67
CA SER A 97 1.42 11.07 3.68
C SER A 97 0.01 11.65 3.64
N ILE A 98 -1.00 10.81 3.66
CA ILE A 98 -2.40 11.24 3.69
C ILE A 98 -2.68 12.10 4.92
N LYS A 99 -2.19 11.69 6.09
CA LYS A 99 -2.48 12.38 7.34
C LYS A 99 -1.65 13.65 7.53
N GLU A 100 -0.42 13.69 7.01
CA GLU A 100 0.50 14.79 7.29
C GLU A 100 0.61 15.83 6.18
N ILE A 101 0.26 15.47 4.94
CA ILE A 101 0.38 16.37 3.80
C ILE A 101 -1.01 16.78 3.33
N THR A 102 -1.39 18.02 3.59
CA THR A 102 -2.68 18.56 3.17
C THR A 102 -2.79 18.49 1.64
N GLY A 103 -3.89 17.94 1.15
CA GLY A 103 -4.13 17.82 -0.29
C GLY A 103 -3.40 16.70 -0.98
N PHE A 104 -2.80 15.78 -0.22
CA PHE A 104 -2.01 14.69 -0.79
C PHE A 104 -2.82 13.84 -1.77
N ALA A 105 -3.99 13.37 -1.35
CA ALA A 105 -4.81 12.50 -2.17
C ALA A 105 -5.40 13.21 -3.39
N ALA A 106 -5.69 14.49 -3.26
CA ALA A 106 -6.21 15.31 -4.36
C ALA A 106 -5.12 15.75 -5.33
N GLY A 107 -3.84 15.57 -4.97
CA GLY A 107 -2.73 16.03 -5.80
C GLY A 107 -2.56 17.53 -5.82
N THR A 108 -3.12 18.24 -4.83
CA THR A 108 -3.08 19.69 -4.78
C THR A 108 -1.99 20.24 -3.85
N PHE A 109 -1.20 19.34 -3.24
CA PHE A 109 -0.10 19.76 -2.38
C PHE A 109 1.08 20.26 -3.21
N ASP A 110 1.93 21.08 -2.58
CA ASP A 110 3.16 21.57 -3.21
C ASP A 110 4.22 20.46 -3.15
N ARG A 111 4.42 19.82 -4.28
CA ARG A 111 5.33 18.70 -4.42
C ARG A 111 6.77 19.08 -4.08
N ASP A 112 7.22 20.22 -4.58
CA ASP A 112 8.60 20.66 -4.35
C ASP A 112 8.84 21.00 -2.88
N ALA A 113 7.88 21.63 -2.24
CA ALA A 113 7.97 21.93 -0.82
C ALA A 113 8.01 20.65 0.02
N ALA A 114 7.21 19.65 -0.33
CA ALA A 114 7.21 18.37 0.36
C ALA A 114 8.58 17.68 0.26
N PHE A 115 9.17 17.66 -0.94
CA PHE A 115 10.50 17.09 -1.13
C PHE A 115 11.58 17.87 -0.39
N ARG A 116 11.52 19.20 -0.45
CA ARG A 116 12.51 20.03 0.27
C ARG A 116 12.46 19.78 1.78
N ALA A 117 11.27 19.60 2.33
CA ALA A 117 11.11 19.32 3.77
C ALA A 117 11.77 18.00 4.14
N LEU A 118 11.68 16.99 3.27
CA LEU A 118 12.31 15.70 3.52
C LEU A 118 13.84 15.77 3.40
N VAL A 119 14.32 16.39 2.33
CA VAL A 119 15.75 16.54 2.09
C VAL A 119 16.41 17.37 3.16
N GLY A 120 15.75 18.46 3.59
CA GLY A 120 16.28 19.37 4.59
C GLY A 120 16.48 18.76 5.97
N LYS A 121 15.84 17.63 6.25
CA LYS A 121 16.01 16.95 7.53
C LYS A 121 17.37 16.27 7.69
N GLY A 122 18.07 16.04 6.56
CA GLY A 122 19.32 15.32 6.58
C GLY A 122 19.16 13.86 6.98
N PRO A 123 20.28 13.12 7.03
CA PRO A 123 20.23 11.73 7.45
C PRO A 123 19.81 11.63 8.90
N ARG A 124 18.96 10.69 9.20
CA ARG A 124 18.60 10.42 10.58
C ARG A 124 19.81 9.82 11.29
N VAL A 125 20.15 10.38 12.46
CA VAL A 125 21.17 9.77 13.31
C VAL A 125 20.63 8.42 13.75
N GLN A 126 21.35 7.36 13.39
CA GLN A 126 20.93 6.03 13.76
C GLN A 126 21.20 5.83 15.23
N GLU A 127 20.14 5.62 15.99
CA GLU A 127 20.28 5.22 17.36
C GLU A 127 20.77 3.79 17.37
N ASP A 128 21.69 3.50 18.27
CA ASP A 128 22.20 2.14 18.42
C ASP A 128 21.10 1.28 19.01
N ASP A 129 20.46 0.59 18.15
CA ASP A 129 19.38 -0.31 18.53
C ASP A 129 19.92 -1.65 18.99
#